data_124ef8fc31952eef345d89c50ac9f6be
#
_entry.id   124ef8fc31952eef345d89c50ac9f6be
#
_cell.length_a   1.000
_cell.length_b   1.000
_cell.length_c   1.000
_cell.angle_alpha   90.00
_cell.angle_beta   90.00
_cell.angle_gamma   90.00
#
_symmetry.space_group_name_H-M   'P 1'
#
loop_
_entity.id
_entity.type
_entity.pdbx_description
1 polymer ?
#
loop_
_entity_poly.entity_id
_entity_poly.type
_entity_poly.pdbx_seq_one_letter_code
_entity_poly.pdbx_strand_id
1 'polypeptide(L)'
;MGSPHWGESKYWSYKDLRVHFRVTGEESNPPIVLIHGFGASSDHWRNNAEIFASEGFRVFGIDLIGFGKSAQNLQSKINYLENQFWANQLASFLDEIVDIQKNGKVILI
;
A
#
# COMPACT_ATOMS: atom_id res chain seq x y z
N MET A 1 14.99 11.83 14.74
CA MET A 1 13.65 12.30 14.46
C MET A 1 13.13 11.65 13.18
N GLY A 2 12.06 10.88 13.30
CA GLY A 2 11.51 10.18 12.17
C GLY A 2 10.72 11.09 11.26
N SER A 3 11.00 11.02 9.96
CA SER A 3 10.12 11.61 8.97
C SER A 3 8.81 10.81 8.94
N PRO A 4 7.65 11.45 8.75
CA PRO A 4 6.40 10.69 8.50
C PRO A 4 6.44 9.97 7.17
N HIS A 5 7.44 10.30 6.34
CA HIS A 5 7.58 9.72 5.01
C HIS A 5 8.70 8.70 5.00
N TRP A 6 8.47 7.62 4.31
CA TRP A 6 9.46 6.56 4.13
C TRP A 6 9.39 6.07 2.69
N GLY A 7 10.51 5.50 2.21
CA GLY A 7 10.58 4.93 0.88
C GLY A 7 10.27 5.92 -0.23
N GLU A 8 9.95 5.39 -1.38
CA GLU A 8 9.60 6.17 -2.56
C GLU A 8 8.07 6.25 -2.68
N SER A 9 7.57 7.45 -2.92
CA SER A 9 6.14 7.71 -3.08
C SER A 9 5.75 7.50 -4.53
N LYS A 10 4.74 6.67 -4.78
CA LYS A 10 4.26 6.36 -6.12
C LYS A 10 2.73 6.39 -6.15
N TYR A 11 2.19 6.40 -7.37
CA TYR A 11 0.76 6.44 -7.57
C TYR A 11 0.34 5.38 -8.59
N TRP A 12 -0.84 4.87 -8.40
CA TRP A 12 -1.45 3.83 -9.22
C TRP A 12 -2.92 4.18 -9.43
N SER A 13 -3.45 3.89 -10.61
CA SER A 13 -4.87 4.13 -10.90
C SER A 13 -5.66 2.84 -10.70
N TYR A 14 -6.63 2.89 -9.81
CA TYR A 14 -7.54 1.79 -9.54
C TYR A 14 -8.97 2.26 -9.80
N LYS A 15 -9.61 1.72 -10.85
CA LYS A 15 -10.97 2.12 -11.24
C LYS A 15 -11.10 3.65 -11.34
N ASP A 16 -10.14 4.27 -12.02
CA ASP A 16 -10.05 5.73 -12.20
C ASP A 16 -9.84 6.51 -10.90
N LEU A 17 -9.56 5.83 -9.81
CA LEU A 17 -9.21 6.48 -8.54
C LEU A 17 -7.70 6.43 -8.36
N ARG A 18 -7.15 7.56 -7.93
CA ARG A 18 -5.72 7.66 -7.70
C ARG A 18 -5.36 7.05 -6.35
N VAL A 19 -4.49 6.05 -6.38
CA VAL A 19 -4.03 5.37 -5.18
C VAL A 19 -2.56 5.70 -4.94
N HIS A 20 -2.25 6.16 -3.74
CA HIS A 20 -0.88 6.42 -3.32
C HIS A 20 -0.33 5.18 -2.62
N PHE A 21 0.94 4.88 -2.89
CA PHE A 21 1.65 3.85 -2.15
C PHE A 21 3.12 4.22 -2.00
N ARG A 22 3.77 3.58 -1.06
CA ARG A 22 5.20 3.74 -0.82
C ARG A 22 5.89 2.42 -1.02
N VAL A 23 7.15 2.47 -1.43
CA VAL A 23 7.94 1.26 -1.66
C VAL A 23 9.39 1.51 -1.30
N THR A 24 10.02 0.51 -0.68
CA THR A 24 11.45 0.53 -0.38
C THR A 24 11.99 -0.89 -0.40
N GLY A 25 13.31 -1.05 -0.42
CA GLY A 25 13.97 -2.34 -0.48
C GLY A 25 14.32 -2.75 -1.90
N GLU A 26 15.15 -3.78 -2.02
CA GLU A 26 15.60 -4.29 -3.30
C GLU A 26 14.45 -4.94 -4.08
N GLU A 27 14.35 -4.64 -5.35
CA GLU A 27 13.26 -5.09 -6.19
C GLU A 27 13.15 -6.61 -6.28
N SER A 28 14.27 -7.31 -6.20
CA SER A 28 14.31 -8.75 -6.27
C SER A 28 13.99 -9.47 -4.97
N ASN A 29 13.86 -8.73 -3.88
CA ASN A 29 13.58 -9.31 -2.57
C ASN A 29 12.10 -9.69 -2.42
N PRO A 30 11.81 -10.64 -1.52
CA PRO A 30 10.42 -11.04 -1.27
C PRO A 30 9.57 -9.87 -0.79
N PRO A 31 8.33 -9.76 -1.26
CA PRO A 31 7.50 -8.61 -0.92
C PRO A 31 6.79 -8.74 0.43
N ILE A 32 6.73 -7.61 1.13
CA ILE A 32 5.84 -7.40 2.27
C ILE A 32 4.91 -6.26 1.91
N VAL A 33 3.62 -6.40 2.21
CA VAL A 33 2.65 -5.32 2.05
C VAL A 33 2.12 -4.92 3.41
N LEU A 34 2.31 -3.65 3.76
CA LEU A 34 1.88 -3.08 5.04
C LEU A 34 0.56 -2.36 4.82
N ILE A 35 -0.46 -2.77 5.59
CA ILE A 35 -1.82 -2.27 5.45
C ILE A 35 -2.19 -1.52 6.72
N HIS A 36 -2.52 -0.24 6.57
CA HIS A 36 -2.89 0.59 7.72
C HIS A 36 -4.31 0.31 8.17
N GLY A 37 -4.61 0.71 9.41
CA GLY A 37 -5.96 0.62 9.94
C GLY A 37 -6.82 1.82 9.53
N PHE A 38 -8.08 1.76 9.91
CA PHE A 38 -9.05 2.83 9.65
C PHE A 38 -8.56 4.14 10.27
N GLY A 39 -8.60 5.21 9.49
CA GLY A 39 -8.17 6.53 9.95
C GLY A 39 -6.67 6.76 9.91
N ALA A 40 -5.90 5.78 9.43
CA ALA A 40 -4.44 5.92 9.30
C ALA A 40 -4.04 6.05 7.83
N SER A 41 -2.78 5.82 7.54
CA SER A 41 -2.24 5.84 6.18
C SER A 41 -0.94 5.05 6.15
N SER A 42 -0.30 4.97 4.98
CA SER A 42 1.01 4.31 4.85
C SER A 42 2.07 4.94 5.76
N ASP A 43 1.90 6.18 6.18
CA ASP A 43 2.83 6.84 7.11
C ASP A 43 2.84 6.17 8.49
N HIS A 44 1.81 5.41 8.82
CA HIS A 44 1.77 4.63 10.06
C HIS A 44 3.01 3.74 10.21
N TRP A 45 3.56 3.27 9.09
CA TRP A 45 4.66 2.31 9.08
C TRP A 45 6.04 2.95 9.02
N ARG A 46 6.14 4.26 9.18
CA ARG A 46 7.38 5.02 9.05
C ARG A 46 8.54 4.53 9.91
N ASN A 47 8.23 3.91 11.03
CA ASN A 47 9.26 3.40 11.96
C ASN A 47 9.62 1.94 11.69
N ASN A 48 8.89 1.26 10.81
CA ASN A 48 9.05 -0.17 10.59
C ASN A 48 9.53 -0.51 9.18
N ALA A 49 9.12 0.28 8.18
CA ALA A 49 9.33 -0.09 6.78
C ALA A 49 10.81 -0.26 6.42
N GLU A 50 11.66 0.68 6.83
CA GLU A 50 13.08 0.60 6.50
C GLU A 50 13.79 -0.54 7.24
N ILE A 51 13.28 -0.91 8.41
CA ILE A 51 13.82 -2.07 9.14
C ILE A 51 13.52 -3.33 8.34
N PHE A 52 12.29 -3.50 7.87
CA PHE A 52 11.95 -4.66 7.03
C PHE A 52 12.79 -4.70 5.75
N ALA A 53 13.00 -3.54 5.13
CA ALA A 53 13.82 -3.47 3.93
C ALA A 53 15.26 -3.90 4.22
N SER A 54 15.82 -3.47 5.34
CA SER A 54 17.18 -3.85 5.74
C SER A 54 17.30 -5.33 6.07
N GLU A 55 16.18 -5.98 6.39
CA GLU A 55 16.14 -7.42 6.68
C GLU A 55 15.92 -8.27 5.42
N GLY A 56 15.94 -7.64 4.26
CA GLY A 56 15.89 -8.37 2.99
C GLY A 56 14.52 -8.46 2.34
N PHE A 57 13.64 -7.49 2.61
CA PHE A 57 12.30 -7.47 2.01
C PHE A 57 12.12 -6.28 1.09
N ARG A 58 11.29 -6.49 0.08
CA ARG A 58 10.74 -5.41 -0.74
C ARG A 58 9.44 -4.96 -0.06
N VAL A 59 9.41 -3.75 0.46
CA VAL A 59 8.33 -3.29 1.35
C VAL A 59 7.42 -2.32 0.62
N PHE A 60 6.15 -2.64 0.59
CA PHE A 60 5.10 -1.78 0.03
C PHE A 60 4.17 -1.33 1.14
N GLY A 61 3.74 -0.08 1.09
CA GLY A 61 2.72 0.43 2.01
C GLY A 61 1.67 1.18 1.19
N ILE A 62 0.44 0.69 1.22
CA ILE A 62 -0.66 1.26 0.44
C ILE A 62 -1.48 2.21 1.28
N ASP A 63 -1.90 3.33 0.70
CA ASP A 63 -2.96 4.16 1.26
C ASP A 63 -4.29 3.67 0.69
N LEU A 64 -5.13 3.10 1.54
CA LEU A 64 -6.45 2.66 1.09
C LEU A 64 -7.28 3.85 0.64
N ILE A 65 -8.17 3.62 -0.33
CA ILE A 65 -9.04 4.67 -0.85
C ILE A 65 -9.79 5.32 0.31
N GLY A 66 -9.77 6.64 0.36
CA GLY A 66 -10.37 7.43 1.44
C GLY A 66 -9.38 7.85 2.51
N PHE A 67 -8.11 7.38 2.44
CA PHE A 67 -7.11 7.64 3.46
C PHE A 67 -5.81 8.14 2.83
N GLY A 68 -4.99 8.81 3.66
CA GLY A 68 -3.68 9.29 3.26
C GLY A 68 -3.73 10.16 2.02
N LYS A 69 -2.86 9.86 1.06
CA LYS A 69 -2.77 10.58 -0.20
C LYS A 69 -3.54 9.92 -1.35
N SER A 70 -4.26 8.83 -1.06
CA SER A 70 -5.15 8.22 -2.04
C SER A 70 -6.42 9.06 -2.19
N ALA A 71 -7.18 8.80 -3.25
CA ALA A 71 -8.39 9.54 -3.55
C ALA A 71 -9.33 9.57 -2.34
N GLN A 72 -9.82 10.75 -2.00
CA GLN A 72 -10.68 10.94 -0.81
C GLN A 72 -12.02 11.55 -1.16
N ASN A 73 -12.09 12.24 -2.28
CA ASN A 73 -13.33 12.88 -2.68
C ASN A 73 -14.17 11.90 -3.50
N LEU A 74 -14.70 10.91 -2.81
CA LEU A 74 -15.49 9.86 -3.44
C LEU A 74 -16.93 10.29 -3.44
N GLN A 75 -17.37 10.79 -4.58
CA GLN A 75 -18.77 11.16 -4.73
C GLN A 75 -19.62 9.90 -4.75
N SER A 76 -20.27 9.66 -3.67
CA SER A 76 -21.51 8.93 -3.42
C SER A 76 -21.88 7.64 -4.16
N LYS A 77 -21.23 7.23 -5.22
CA LYS A 77 -21.65 6.04 -5.97
C LYS A 77 -20.90 4.78 -5.58
N ILE A 78 -19.86 4.90 -4.81
CA ILE A 78 -19.04 3.78 -4.39
C ILE A 78 -19.19 3.67 -2.88
N ASN A 79 -19.59 2.51 -2.43
CA ASN A 79 -19.67 2.26 -1.00
C ASN A 79 -18.29 1.90 -0.48
N TYR A 80 -17.41 2.92 -0.44
CA TYR A 80 -16.01 2.74 -0.05
C TYR A 80 -15.84 2.46 1.45
N LEU A 81 -16.93 2.49 2.22
CA LEU A 81 -16.90 2.13 3.63
C LEU A 81 -17.08 0.63 3.84
N GLU A 82 -17.37 -0.13 2.78
CA GLU A 82 -17.48 -1.57 2.89
C GLU A 82 -16.10 -2.23 2.81
N ASN A 83 -15.89 -3.21 3.68
CA ASN A 83 -14.64 -3.97 3.70
C ASN A 83 -14.34 -4.62 2.35
N GLN A 84 -15.37 -5.03 1.62
CA GLN A 84 -15.19 -5.66 0.31
C GLN A 84 -14.54 -4.70 -0.69
N PHE A 85 -14.85 -3.40 -0.62
CA PHE A 85 -14.24 -2.42 -1.50
C PHE A 85 -12.73 -2.39 -1.30
N TRP A 86 -12.28 -2.31 -0.06
CA TRP A 86 -10.85 -2.27 0.25
C TRP A 86 -10.17 -3.61 -0.04
N ALA A 87 -10.87 -4.72 0.20
CA ALA A 87 -10.34 -6.04 -0.14
C ALA A 87 -10.10 -6.16 -1.64
N ASN A 88 -11.02 -5.66 -2.46
CA ASN A 88 -10.87 -5.66 -3.91
C ASN A 88 -9.72 -4.76 -4.35
N GLN A 89 -9.58 -3.58 -3.74
CA GLN A 89 -8.45 -2.69 -4.01
C GLN A 89 -7.13 -3.38 -3.71
N LEU A 90 -7.05 -4.01 -2.55
CA LEU A 90 -5.83 -4.71 -2.14
C LEU A 90 -5.51 -5.86 -3.09
N ALA A 91 -6.51 -6.64 -3.48
CA ALA A 91 -6.31 -7.76 -4.41
C ALA A 91 -5.73 -7.26 -5.75
N SER A 92 -6.27 -6.16 -6.28
CA SER A 92 -5.76 -5.58 -7.52
C SER A 92 -4.34 -5.04 -7.34
N PHE A 93 -4.04 -4.44 -6.19
CA PHE A 93 -2.71 -3.94 -5.87
C PHE A 93 -1.69 -5.08 -5.85
N LEU A 94 -2.03 -6.19 -5.21
CA LEU A 94 -1.17 -7.36 -5.15
C LEU A 94 -0.89 -7.92 -6.54
N ASP A 95 -1.89 -7.93 -7.41
CA ASP A 95 -1.74 -8.47 -8.75
C ASP A 95 -0.95 -7.52 -9.67
N GLU A 96 -1.28 -6.24 -9.67
CA GLU A 96 -0.75 -5.29 -10.66
C GLU A 96 0.57 -4.63 -10.23
N ILE A 97 0.72 -4.31 -8.96
CA ILE A 97 1.88 -3.56 -8.47
C ILE A 97 2.92 -4.48 -7.84
N VAL A 98 2.48 -5.32 -6.92
CA VAL A 98 3.39 -6.25 -6.22
C VAL A 98 3.78 -7.41 -7.12
N ASP A 99 2.89 -7.78 -8.04
CA ASP A 99 3.10 -8.88 -9.00
C ASP A 99 3.33 -10.21 -8.27
N ILE A 100 2.31 -10.64 -7.55
CA ILE A 100 2.39 -11.88 -6.77
C ILE A 100 2.56 -13.12 -7.65
N GLN A 101 2.15 -13.05 -8.93
CA GLN A 101 2.34 -14.17 -9.84
C GLN A 101 3.81 -14.42 -10.13
N LYS A 102 4.59 -13.34 -10.22
CA LYS A 102 6.03 -13.42 -10.41
C LYS A 102 6.75 -13.80 -9.12
N ASN A 103 6.33 -13.21 -8.01
CA ASN A 103 7.00 -13.36 -6.72
C ASN A 103 6.53 -14.57 -5.92
N GLY A 104 5.35 -15.11 -6.25
CA GLY A 104 4.78 -16.30 -5.63
C GLY A 104 4.06 -16.03 -4.35
N LYS A 105 4.77 -15.58 -3.32
CA LYS A 105 4.19 -15.35 -1.99
C LYS A 105 4.43 -13.92 -1.54
N VAL A 106 3.51 -13.41 -0.73
CA VAL A 106 3.61 -12.10 -0.13
C VAL A 106 3.19 -12.18 1.33
N ILE A 107 3.87 -11.40 2.17
CA ILE A 107 3.51 -11.27 3.58
C ILE A 107 2.64 -10.02 3.71
N LEU A 108 1.48 -10.18 4.32
CA LEU A 108 0.57 -9.07 4.64
C LEU A 108 0.61 -8.77 6.12
N ILE A 109 0.78 -7.51 6.45
CA ILE A 109 0.78 -7.07 7.84
C ILE A 109 -0.25 -5.96 8.06
#